data_35b3aebb37bac8dba052ae34fd820601
#
_entry.id   35b3aebb37bac8dba052ae34fd820601
#
_cell.length_a   1.000
_cell.length_b   1.000
_cell.length_c   1.000
_cell.angle_alpha   90.00
_cell.angle_beta   90.00
_cell.angle_gamma   90.00
#
_symmetry.space_group_name_H-M   'P 1'
#
loop_
_entity.id
_entity.type
_entity.pdbx_description
1 polymer ?
#
loop_
_entity_poly.entity_id
_entity_poly.type
_entity_poly.pdbx_seq_one_letter_code
_entity_poly.pdbx_strand_id
1 'polypeptide(L)'
;MNKVDRQAPPLARNVRRLGHLDLAGAGQVTLNGGYAYVGHIPNGDHLGTTIIDVSNPRDPRVVATITLADHASHSHKVRVAGDIMVVNHERNMTRVGRRAEQLPAARRELSETLRRQPTMAELAAKLGVTEDDVRTIEEVEKRGYHNGGFKIYDVSNPARPKEIVHHKTGGIGVHRFDMDERYAYISTEMKGYVGNILVIYDLRDPQRPAEISRWWMPGQHIEAGETPTWSGRRHRLHHALRFGNEMWASCWHAGFWVVDVSDIRTPKGVGSYNYHPPFVEPTHTVVPVSQQIGGRRIALSIDEEDEAHSADEIEARRGRPHACLHVFDASDPGAPKPLALFELSELDSPWSRTPGARFGAHQFCERMSGTIVHAVWFGGGLRIIDVADPLSPREIGHFIPQPVGGRPAPQTNDVALDDRGLIYIVDRWVGFDVLEFAG
;
A
#
# COMPACT_ATOMS: atom_id res chain seq x y z
N MET A 1 21.26 -20.02 1.86
CA MET A 1 20.45 -19.13 2.72
C MET A 1 21.21 -18.93 4.02
N ASN A 2 21.82 -17.75 4.22
CA ASN A 2 22.49 -17.43 5.48
C ASN A 2 21.41 -17.22 6.55
N LYS A 3 21.49 -17.96 7.65
CA LYS A 3 20.68 -17.69 8.85
C LYS A 3 20.98 -16.27 9.30
N VAL A 4 19.98 -15.39 9.19
CA VAL A 4 20.06 -14.03 9.73
C VAL A 4 20.15 -14.16 11.25
N ASP A 5 21.22 -13.63 11.81
CA ASP A 5 21.47 -13.63 13.25
C ASP A 5 20.49 -12.67 13.93
N ARG A 6 19.43 -13.21 14.50
CA ARG A 6 18.40 -12.45 15.24
C ARG A 6 18.89 -12.23 16.67
N GLN A 7 19.78 -11.26 16.84
CA GLN A 7 20.45 -11.03 18.13
C GLN A 7 19.54 -10.39 19.21
N ALA A 8 18.43 -9.77 18.86
CA ALA A 8 17.55 -9.13 19.82
C ALA A 8 16.07 -9.52 19.63
N PRO A 9 15.28 -9.65 20.72
CA PRO A 9 13.84 -9.84 20.60
C PRO A 9 13.15 -8.58 20.05
N PRO A 10 11.97 -8.70 19.42
CA PRO A 10 11.16 -7.54 19.05
C PRO A 10 10.77 -6.73 20.29
N LEU A 11 10.54 -5.44 20.12
CA LEU A 11 9.94 -4.62 21.17
C LEU A 11 8.44 -4.84 21.17
N ALA A 12 7.87 -5.28 22.28
CA ALA A 12 6.46 -5.64 22.34
C ALA A 12 5.85 -5.30 23.71
N ARG A 13 4.59 -4.87 23.66
CA ARG A 13 3.71 -4.71 24.83
C ARG A 13 2.34 -5.30 24.52
N ASN A 14 1.87 -6.24 25.33
CA ASN A 14 0.59 -6.93 25.15
C ASN A 14 0.45 -7.66 23.81
N VAL A 15 1.54 -7.93 23.10
CA VAL A 15 1.56 -8.63 21.81
C VAL A 15 2.66 -9.69 21.81
N ARG A 16 2.32 -10.90 21.36
CA ARG A 16 3.23 -12.03 21.29
C ARG A 16 3.35 -12.55 19.87
N ARG A 17 4.58 -12.79 19.40
CA ARG A 17 4.84 -13.49 18.13
C ARG A 17 4.55 -14.97 18.29
N LEU A 18 3.74 -15.53 17.42
CA LEU A 18 3.46 -16.97 17.31
C LEU A 18 4.32 -17.63 16.23
N GLY A 19 4.39 -17.04 15.04
CA GLY A 19 5.11 -17.55 13.90
C GLY A 19 5.77 -16.43 13.09
N HIS A 20 6.71 -16.83 12.22
CA HIS A 20 7.45 -15.91 11.37
C HIS A 20 7.97 -16.61 10.09
N LEU A 21 7.98 -15.85 8.99
CA LEU A 21 8.66 -16.22 7.75
C LEU A 21 9.53 -15.07 7.26
N ASP A 22 10.75 -15.37 6.87
CA ASP A 22 11.59 -14.45 6.12
C ASP A 22 10.99 -14.26 4.71
N LEU A 23 10.61 -13.05 4.37
CA LEU A 23 9.92 -12.75 3.12
C LEU A 23 10.36 -11.37 2.59
N ALA A 24 11.06 -11.37 1.46
CA ALA A 24 11.60 -10.13 0.89
C ALA A 24 10.50 -9.26 0.26
N GLY A 25 10.50 -7.97 0.57
CA GLY A 25 9.66 -6.99 -0.13
C GLY A 25 8.17 -7.10 0.15
N ALA A 26 7.76 -7.67 1.28
CA ALA A 26 6.34 -7.80 1.58
C ALA A 26 5.62 -6.44 1.66
N GLY A 27 4.58 -6.28 0.86
CA GLY A 27 3.85 -5.01 0.66
C GLY A 27 2.44 -5.01 1.22
N GLN A 28 1.59 -5.94 0.86
CA GLN A 28 0.23 -6.09 1.39
C GLN A 28 -0.05 -7.52 1.79
N VAL A 29 -0.87 -7.71 2.82
CA VAL A 29 -1.38 -9.01 3.23
C VAL A 29 -2.91 -9.05 3.18
N THR A 30 -3.46 -10.12 2.59
CA THR A 30 -4.91 -10.41 2.58
C THR A 30 -5.10 -11.86 3.03
N LEU A 31 -6.15 -12.11 3.81
CA LEU A 31 -6.47 -13.43 4.33
C LEU A 31 -7.70 -14.01 3.64
N ASN A 32 -7.66 -15.29 3.29
CA ASN A 32 -8.82 -16.02 2.79
C ASN A 32 -8.66 -17.52 3.03
N GLY A 33 -9.66 -18.16 3.62
CA GLY A 33 -9.75 -19.63 3.74
C GLY A 33 -8.57 -20.32 4.42
N GLY A 34 -7.94 -19.70 5.44
CA GLY A 34 -6.78 -20.27 6.14
C GLY A 34 -5.45 -20.00 5.45
N TYR A 35 -5.44 -19.14 4.43
CA TYR A 35 -4.25 -18.71 3.72
C TYR A 35 -4.06 -17.20 3.82
N ALA A 36 -2.78 -16.79 3.86
CA ALA A 36 -2.38 -15.40 3.69
C ALA A 36 -1.77 -15.22 2.29
N TYR A 37 -2.21 -14.18 1.61
CA TYR A 37 -1.74 -13.78 0.29
C TYR A 37 -0.94 -12.49 0.45
N VAL A 38 0.32 -12.52 0.07
CA VAL A 38 1.25 -11.39 0.25
C VAL A 38 1.69 -10.86 -1.10
N GLY A 39 1.36 -9.60 -1.41
CA GLY A 39 1.90 -8.88 -2.56
C GLY A 39 3.27 -8.30 -2.25
N HIS A 40 4.16 -8.19 -3.24
CA HIS A 40 5.54 -7.76 -3.03
C HIS A 40 5.87 -6.45 -3.72
N ILE A 41 6.50 -5.53 -2.98
CA ILE A 41 7.22 -4.40 -3.57
C ILE A 41 8.46 -4.92 -4.32
N PRO A 42 9.09 -4.10 -5.18
CA PRO A 42 10.28 -4.52 -5.91
C PRO A 42 11.34 -5.13 -5.00
N ASN A 43 11.77 -6.35 -5.34
CA ASN A 43 12.74 -7.14 -4.58
C ASN A 43 13.69 -7.90 -5.53
N GLY A 44 14.80 -8.42 -4.99
CA GLY A 44 15.82 -9.11 -5.80
C GLY A 44 15.37 -10.42 -6.40
N ASP A 45 14.35 -11.09 -5.82
CA ASP A 45 13.86 -12.40 -6.24
C ASP A 45 12.70 -12.30 -7.23
N HIS A 46 12.31 -11.08 -7.68
CA HIS A 46 11.18 -10.84 -8.58
C HIS A 46 9.84 -11.40 -8.10
N LEU A 47 9.64 -11.48 -6.80
CA LEU A 47 8.37 -11.92 -6.23
C LEU A 47 7.26 -10.95 -6.59
N GLY A 48 6.13 -11.49 -7.07
CA GLY A 48 4.88 -10.76 -7.27
C GLY A 48 3.90 -11.05 -6.14
N THR A 49 3.57 -12.31 -5.91
CA THR A 49 2.65 -12.74 -4.85
C THR A 49 3.13 -14.03 -4.22
N THR A 50 3.11 -14.11 -2.90
CA THR A 50 3.37 -15.34 -2.13
C THR A 50 2.10 -15.78 -1.41
N ILE A 51 1.76 -17.06 -1.48
CA ILE A 51 0.63 -17.66 -0.77
C ILE A 51 1.16 -18.53 0.35
N ILE A 52 0.66 -18.30 1.56
CA ILE A 52 1.16 -18.89 2.80
C ILE A 52 0.00 -19.63 3.49
N ASP A 53 0.17 -20.90 3.81
CA ASP A 53 -0.73 -21.63 4.71
C ASP A 53 -0.51 -21.13 6.14
N VAL A 54 -1.55 -20.58 6.76
CA VAL A 54 -1.56 -20.06 8.14
C VAL A 54 -2.52 -20.82 9.05
N SER A 55 -2.94 -22.01 8.65
CA SER A 55 -3.78 -22.91 9.46
C SER A 55 -3.13 -23.22 10.81
N ASN A 56 -1.83 -23.42 10.82
CA ASN A 56 -1.02 -23.46 12.03
C ASN A 56 -0.26 -22.12 12.21
N PRO A 57 -0.73 -21.22 13.09
CA PRO A 57 -0.11 -19.91 13.26
C PRO A 57 1.32 -19.94 13.80
N ARG A 58 1.76 -21.07 14.35
CA ARG A 58 3.14 -21.27 14.87
C ARG A 58 4.11 -21.77 13.84
N ASP A 59 3.61 -22.25 12.69
CA ASP A 59 4.39 -22.82 11.61
C ASP A 59 3.78 -22.41 10.25
N PRO A 60 3.76 -21.11 9.91
CA PRO A 60 3.28 -20.64 8.62
C PRO A 60 4.18 -21.20 7.50
N ARG A 61 3.59 -21.63 6.37
CA ARG A 61 4.32 -22.30 5.28
C ARG A 61 3.97 -21.69 3.92
N VAL A 62 4.97 -21.34 3.15
CA VAL A 62 4.79 -20.96 1.75
C VAL A 62 4.29 -22.17 0.95
N VAL A 63 3.14 -22.02 0.29
CA VAL A 63 2.54 -23.08 -0.56
C VAL A 63 2.64 -22.75 -2.05
N ALA A 64 2.71 -21.47 -2.40
CA ALA A 64 2.93 -21.05 -3.79
C ALA A 64 3.60 -19.67 -3.85
N THR A 65 4.31 -19.44 -4.96
CA THR A 65 4.91 -18.14 -5.28
C THR A 65 4.69 -17.84 -6.76
N ILE A 66 4.17 -16.63 -7.04
CA ILE A 66 4.03 -16.08 -8.38
C ILE A 66 5.15 -15.07 -8.57
N THR A 67 6.00 -15.29 -9.57
CA THR A 67 7.09 -14.37 -9.92
C THR A 67 6.66 -13.42 -11.04
N LEU A 68 7.28 -12.26 -11.10
CA LEU A 68 7.09 -11.28 -12.18
C LEU A 68 7.96 -11.67 -13.38
N ALA A 69 7.39 -11.58 -14.58
CA ALA A 69 8.09 -11.88 -15.82
C ALA A 69 9.06 -10.78 -16.26
N ASP A 70 8.92 -9.57 -15.72
CA ASP A 70 9.73 -8.40 -16.08
C ASP A 70 10.13 -7.59 -14.85
N HIS A 71 11.21 -6.81 -14.98
CA HIS A 71 11.73 -5.93 -13.93
C HIS A 71 11.05 -4.55 -13.92
N ALA A 72 10.28 -4.22 -14.97
CA ALA A 72 9.63 -2.93 -15.12
C ALA A 72 8.34 -2.83 -14.31
N SER A 73 7.82 -3.97 -13.85
CA SER A 73 6.58 -4.07 -13.08
C SER A 73 6.82 -4.43 -11.62
N HIS A 74 5.86 -4.09 -10.77
CA HIS A 74 5.72 -4.68 -9.44
C HIS A 74 4.24 -4.97 -9.14
N SER A 75 4.01 -5.89 -8.19
CA SER A 75 2.70 -6.39 -7.83
C SER A 75 2.58 -6.48 -6.31
N HIS A 76 2.46 -5.32 -5.66
CA HIS A 76 2.54 -5.21 -4.20
C HIS A 76 1.17 -5.21 -3.51
N LYS A 77 0.10 -5.31 -4.27
CA LYS A 77 -1.29 -5.35 -3.77
C LYS A 77 -1.98 -6.62 -4.25
N VAL A 78 -2.69 -7.24 -3.33
CA VAL A 78 -3.44 -8.48 -3.55
C VAL A 78 -4.76 -8.44 -2.80
N ARG A 79 -5.83 -8.94 -3.44
CA ARG A 79 -7.14 -9.17 -2.84
C ARG A 79 -7.67 -10.52 -3.27
N VAL A 80 -8.42 -11.16 -2.40
CA VAL A 80 -9.06 -12.44 -2.68
C VAL A 80 -10.51 -12.39 -2.23
N ALA A 81 -11.41 -12.87 -3.08
CA ALA A 81 -12.82 -13.07 -2.76
C ALA A 81 -13.27 -14.41 -3.36
N GLY A 82 -13.74 -15.34 -2.52
CA GLY A 82 -13.98 -16.71 -2.93
C GLY A 82 -12.72 -17.35 -3.53
N ASP A 83 -12.84 -17.87 -4.74
CA ASP A 83 -11.75 -18.54 -5.48
C ASP A 83 -11.01 -17.60 -6.45
N ILE A 84 -11.31 -16.31 -6.42
CA ILE A 84 -10.73 -15.31 -7.32
C ILE A 84 -9.72 -14.44 -6.55
N MET A 85 -8.50 -14.39 -7.04
CA MET A 85 -7.47 -13.47 -6.59
C MET A 85 -7.21 -12.42 -7.66
N VAL A 86 -7.19 -11.15 -7.25
CA VAL A 86 -6.73 -10.03 -8.08
C VAL A 86 -5.42 -9.50 -7.54
N VAL A 87 -4.49 -9.18 -8.42
CA VAL A 87 -3.22 -8.53 -8.08
C VAL A 87 -2.99 -7.32 -9.00
N ASN A 88 -2.40 -6.26 -8.45
CA ASN A 88 -2.03 -5.11 -9.27
C ASN A 88 -0.82 -5.39 -10.14
N HIS A 89 -0.74 -4.71 -11.26
CA HIS A 89 0.45 -4.58 -12.09
C HIS A 89 0.71 -3.08 -12.31
N GLU A 90 1.78 -2.58 -11.72
CA GLU A 90 2.18 -1.18 -11.77
C GLU A 90 3.63 -1.06 -12.21
N ARG A 91 3.95 0.04 -12.91
CA ARG A 91 5.32 0.35 -13.28
C ARG A 91 6.19 0.47 -12.02
N ASN A 92 7.30 -0.23 -12.02
CA ASN A 92 8.29 -0.14 -10.95
C ASN A 92 9.00 1.21 -10.97
N MET A 93 8.42 2.20 -10.25
CA MET A 93 8.96 3.56 -10.17
C MET A 93 10.23 3.66 -9.33
N THR A 94 10.53 2.69 -8.47
CA THR A 94 11.69 2.75 -7.58
C THR A 94 12.98 2.26 -8.25
N ARG A 95 12.92 1.23 -9.07
CA ARG A 95 14.07 0.64 -9.75
C ARG A 95 14.25 1.18 -11.17
N VAL A 96 13.17 1.18 -11.94
CA VAL A 96 13.20 1.55 -13.36
C VAL A 96 12.96 3.05 -13.56
N GLY A 97 12.01 3.68 -12.83
CA GLY A 97 11.63 5.07 -13.06
C GLY A 97 12.75 6.08 -12.77
N ARG A 98 13.25 6.09 -11.51
CA ARG A 98 14.33 7.03 -11.12
C ARG A 98 15.63 6.75 -11.86
N ARG A 99 15.93 5.49 -12.20
CA ARG A 99 17.12 5.11 -12.94
C ARG A 99 16.97 5.34 -14.44
N ALA A 100 15.74 5.24 -14.99
CA ALA A 100 15.45 5.63 -16.36
C ALA A 100 15.78 7.11 -16.60
N GLU A 101 15.37 8.00 -15.70
CA GLU A 101 15.70 9.43 -15.78
C GLU A 101 17.21 9.70 -15.74
N GLN A 102 18.00 8.85 -15.08
CA GLN A 102 19.44 8.96 -14.96
C GLN A 102 20.22 8.32 -16.12
N LEU A 103 19.61 7.38 -16.87
CA LEU A 103 20.30 6.61 -17.92
C LEU A 103 20.90 7.49 -19.03
N PRO A 104 20.21 8.50 -19.58
CA PRO A 104 20.79 9.38 -20.61
C PRO A 104 22.02 10.17 -20.11
N ALA A 105 21.99 10.62 -18.86
CA ALA A 105 23.12 11.33 -18.24
C ALA A 105 24.30 10.38 -18.00
N ALA A 106 24.04 9.21 -17.43
CA ALA A 106 25.07 8.18 -17.18
C ALA A 106 25.72 7.73 -18.50
N ARG A 107 24.93 7.56 -19.55
CA ARG A 107 25.44 7.19 -20.89
C ARG A 107 26.34 8.26 -21.47
N ARG A 108 25.98 9.55 -21.40
CA ARG A 108 26.82 10.67 -21.83
C ARG A 108 28.15 10.71 -21.10
N GLU A 109 28.08 10.72 -19.75
CA GLU A 109 29.27 10.79 -18.90
C GLU A 109 30.25 9.64 -19.15
N LEU A 110 29.75 8.40 -19.26
CA LEU A 110 30.57 7.25 -19.59
C LEU A 110 31.12 7.31 -21.01
N SER A 111 30.34 7.76 -21.99
CA SER A 111 30.79 7.90 -23.37
C SER A 111 31.95 8.91 -23.52
N GLU A 112 31.87 10.03 -22.79
CA GLU A 112 32.93 11.05 -22.75
C GLU A 112 34.19 10.51 -22.09
N THR A 113 34.04 9.81 -20.96
CA THR A 113 35.16 9.25 -20.19
C THR A 113 35.84 8.10 -20.94
N LEU A 114 35.07 7.19 -21.52
CA LEU A 114 35.57 5.99 -22.19
C LEU A 114 35.96 6.24 -23.67
N ARG A 115 35.54 7.36 -24.21
CA ARG A 115 35.66 7.73 -25.67
C ARG A 115 35.05 6.67 -26.61
N ARG A 116 34.04 5.96 -26.13
CA ARG A 116 33.23 4.97 -26.87
C ARG A 116 31.86 4.84 -26.23
N GLN A 117 30.94 4.13 -26.88
CA GLN A 117 29.67 3.78 -26.24
C GLN A 117 29.92 2.83 -25.06
N PRO A 118 29.30 3.10 -23.88
CA PRO A 118 29.38 2.22 -22.75
C PRO A 118 28.64 0.92 -23.00
N THR A 119 29.12 -0.17 -22.43
CA THR A 119 28.44 -1.47 -22.43
C THR A 119 27.27 -1.47 -21.43
N MET A 120 26.37 -2.45 -21.55
CA MET A 120 25.29 -2.66 -20.55
C MET A 120 25.82 -2.83 -19.13
N ALA A 121 26.91 -3.61 -18.99
CA ALA A 121 27.55 -3.84 -17.69
C ALA A 121 28.09 -2.54 -17.07
N GLU A 122 28.70 -1.65 -17.87
CA GLU A 122 29.21 -0.35 -17.41
C GLU A 122 28.07 0.59 -16.99
N LEU A 123 26.97 0.61 -17.76
CA LEU A 123 25.77 1.36 -17.41
C LEU A 123 25.12 0.81 -16.14
N ALA A 124 25.01 -0.50 -16.02
CA ALA A 124 24.47 -1.18 -14.85
C ALA A 124 25.28 -0.85 -13.59
N ALA A 125 26.61 -0.94 -13.67
CA ALA A 125 27.51 -0.58 -12.58
C ALA A 125 27.37 0.90 -12.18
N LYS A 126 27.34 1.80 -13.16
CA LYS A 126 27.19 3.26 -12.94
C LYS A 126 25.87 3.60 -12.25
N LEU A 127 24.77 2.94 -12.65
CA LEU A 127 23.43 3.17 -12.13
C LEU A 127 23.14 2.37 -10.85
N GLY A 128 24.00 1.43 -10.47
CA GLY A 128 23.77 0.53 -9.32
C GLY A 128 22.56 -0.41 -9.53
N VAL A 129 22.41 -0.94 -10.73
CA VAL A 129 21.33 -1.86 -11.16
C VAL A 129 21.92 -3.07 -11.90
N THR A 130 21.09 -4.03 -12.31
CA THR A 130 21.52 -5.17 -13.14
C THR A 130 21.54 -4.80 -14.63
N GLU A 131 22.21 -5.59 -15.48
CA GLU A 131 22.15 -5.42 -16.92
C GLU A 131 20.73 -5.59 -17.48
N ASP A 132 19.94 -6.50 -16.88
CA ASP A 132 18.55 -6.70 -17.25
C ASP A 132 17.68 -5.50 -16.88
N ASP A 133 17.96 -4.83 -15.75
CA ASP A 133 17.33 -3.55 -15.43
C ASP A 133 17.65 -2.50 -16.50
N VAL A 134 18.90 -2.41 -16.97
CA VAL A 134 19.29 -1.46 -18.05
C VAL A 134 18.54 -1.76 -19.35
N ARG A 135 18.46 -3.04 -19.76
CA ARG A 135 17.68 -3.45 -20.95
C ARG A 135 16.21 -3.07 -20.80
N THR A 136 15.64 -3.33 -19.62
CA THR A 136 14.24 -2.99 -19.31
C THR A 136 14.01 -1.47 -19.38
N ILE A 137 14.92 -0.67 -18.79
CA ILE A 137 14.87 0.80 -18.87
C ILE A 137 14.89 1.26 -20.34
N GLU A 138 15.81 0.74 -21.17
CA GLU A 138 15.90 1.09 -22.58
C GLU A 138 14.65 0.68 -23.38
N GLU A 139 14.08 -0.48 -23.06
CA GLU A 139 12.87 -0.95 -23.71
C GLU A 139 11.66 -0.10 -23.35
N VAL A 140 11.52 0.28 -22.09
CA VAL A 140 10.47 1.20 -21.62
C VAL A 140 10.65 2.60 -22.20
N GLU A 141 11.88 3.13 -22.32
CA GLU A 141 12.15 4.41 -22.98
C GLU A 141 11.75 4.40 -24.45
N LYS A 142 12.03 3.31 -25.16
CA LYS A 142 11.73 3.19 -26.59
C LYS A 142 10.26 2.94 -26.90
N ARG A 143 9.57 2.14 -26.07
CA ARG A 143 8.23 1.59 -26.37
C ARG A 143 7.15 2.07 -25.40
N GLY A 144 7.49 2.72 -24.29
CA GLY A 144 6.60 3.02 -23.19
C GLY A 144 6.34 1.79 -22.29
N TYR A 145 5.67 2.03 -21.16
CA TYR A 145 5.25 0.95 -20.26
C TYR A 145 3.86 0.45 -20.65
N HIS A 146 3.74 -0.84 -20.98
CA HIS A 146 2.51 -1.45 -21.49
C HIS A 146 2.02 -2.64 -20.65
N ASN A 147 2.67 -2.92 -19.50
CA ASN A 147 2.29 -4.01 -18.60
C ASN A 147 1.39 -3.56 -17.45
N GLY A 148 1.01 -2.27 -17.41
CA GLY A 148 0.10 -1.73 -16.40
C GLY A 148 -1.29 -2.35 -16.46
N GLY A 149 -1.90 -2.57 -15.29
CA GLY A 149 -3.23 -3.14 -15.15
C GLY A 149 -3.38 -4.00 -13.90
N PHE A 150 -4.19 -5.04 -14.00
CA PHE A 150 -4.34 -6.04 -12.94
C PHE A 150 -4.45 -7.44 -13.55
N LYS A 151 -4.00 -8.42 -12.79
CA LYS A 151 -4.14 -9.83 -13.15
C LYS A 151 -5.16 -10.51 -12.25
N ILE A 152 -5.89 -11.44 -12.85
CA ILE A 152 -6.87 -12.29 -12.15
C ILE A 152 -6.36 -13.72 -12.18
N TYR A 153 -6.43 -14.37 -11.03
CA TYR A 153 -6.04 -15.77 -10.84
C TYR A 153 -7.20 -16.58 -10.25
N ASP A 154 -7.33 -17.82 -10.70
CA ASP A 154 -8.07 -18.88 -10.00
C ASP A 154 -7.18 -19.40 -8.86
N VAL A 155 -7.67 -19.27 -7.63
CA VAL A 155 -7.03 -19.75 -6.39
C VAL A 155 -7.89 -20.78 -5.66
N SER A 156 -8.81 -21.46 -6.35
CA SER A 156 -9.56 -22.61 -5.81
C SER A 156 -8.64 -23.68 -5.23
N ASN A 157 -7.42 -23.77 -5.76
CA ASN A 157 -6.31 -24.47 -5.12
C ASN A 157 -5.17 -23.47 -4.87
N PRO A 158 -5.02 -22.94 -3.63
CA PRO A 158 -4.02 -21.93 -3.31
C PRO A 158 -2.57 -22.36 -3.56
N ALA A 159 -2.27 -23.67 -3.51
CA ALA A 159 -0.95 -24.20 -3.84
C ALA A 159 -0.67 -24.24 -5.36
N ARG A 160 -1.65 -23.99 -6.20
CA ARG A 160 -1.53 -24.03 -7.67
C ARG A 160 -2.34 -22.89 -8.33
N PRO A 161 -2.03 -21.62 -8.03
CA PRO A 161 -2.73 -20.48 -8.62
C PRO A 161 -2.59 -20.51 -10.15
N LYS A 162 -3.70 -20.22 -10.87
CA LYS A 162 -3.72 -20.18 -12.34
C LYS A 162 -4.10 -18.80 -12.82
N GLU A 163 -3.28 -18.16 -13.63
CA GLU A 163 -3.62 -16.88 -14.26
C GLU A 163 -4.79 -17.09 -15.21
N ILE A 164 -5.85 -16.30 -15.04
CA ILE A 164 -7.03 -16.26 -15.89
C ILE A 164 -6.85 -15.20 -16.98
N VAL A 165 -6.49 -13.98 -16.57
CA VAL A 165 -6.34 -12.84 -17.48
C VAL A 165 -5.41 -11.78 -16.91
N HIS A 166 -4.70 -11.08 -17.80
CA HIS A 166 -4.07 -9.80 -17.53
C HIS A 166 -4.88 -8.68 -18.19
N HIS A 167 -5.71 -8.00 -17.42
CA HIS A 167 -6.48 -6.84 -17.87
C HIS A 167 -5.60 -5.60 -17.84
N LYS A 168 -5.45 -4.94 -19.00
CA LYS A 168 -4.60 -3.75 -19.15
C LYS A 168 -5.37 -2.47 -18.83
N THR A 169 -4.71 -1.54 -18.14
CA THR A 169 -5.20 -0.18 -17.90
C THR A 169 -4.24 0.86 -18.47
N GLY A 170 -4.54 2.15 -18.28
CA GLY A 170 -3.68 3.24 -18.76
C GLY A 170 -2.50 3.56 -17.84
N GLY A 171 -1.64 4.47 -18.30
CA GLY A 171 -0.58 5.09 -17.54
C GLY A 171 0.42 4.12 -16.93
N ILE A 172 0.74 4.33 -15.65
CA ILE A 172 1.65 3.46 -14.89
C ILE A 172 0.99 2.16 -14.41
N GLY A 173 -0.30 1.95 -14.70
CA GLY A 173 -1.05 0.77 -14.29
C GLY A 173 -1.89 0.98 -13.04
N VAL A 174 -2.15 -0.09 -12.30
CA VAL A 174 -2.99 -0.09 -11.09
C VAL A 174 -2.11 0.04 -9.86
N HIS A 175 -2.36 1.09 -9.07
CA HIS A 175 -1.64 1.30 -7.82
C HIS A 175 -2.27 0.49 -6.68
N ARG A 176 -3.54 0.74 -6.39
CA ARG A 176 -4.28 0.08 -5.31
C ARG A 176 -5.72 -0.19 -5.72
N PHE A 177 -6.37 -1.12 -5.03
CA PHE A 177 -7.74 -1.51 -5.32
C PHE A 177 -8.37 -2.22 -4.13
N ASP A 178 -9.71 -2.29 -4.14
CA ASP A 178 -10.50 -3.20 -3.32
C ASP A 178 -11.32 -4.11 -4.23
N MET A 179 -11.89 -5.18 -3.68
CA MET A 179 -12.81 -6.05 -4.39
C MET A 179 -13.77 -6.74 -3.44
N ASP A 180 -14.92 -7.11 -3.99
CA ASP A 180 -15.82 -8.10 -3.42
C ASP A 180 -15.98 -9.28 -4.40
N GLU A 181 -16.91 -10.20 -4.16
CA GLU A 181 -17.12 -11.38 -5.01
C GLU A 181 -17.54 -11.03 -6.44
N ARG A 182 -17.99 -9.79 -6.69
CA ARG A 182 -18.55 -9.39 -7.98
C ARG A 182 -17.79 -8.24 -8.64
N TYR A 183 -17.24 -7.33 -7.87
CA TYR A 183 -16.67 -6.10 -8.41
C TYR A 183 -15.23 -5.89 -7.97
N ALA A 184 -14.42 -5.28 -8.85
CA ALA A 184 -13.13 -4.70 -8.50
C ALA A 184 -13.22 -3.17 -8.59
N TYR A 185 -12.70 -2.50 -7.56
CA TYR A 185 -12.70 -1.04 -7.38
C TYR A 185 -11.28 -0.54 -7.56
N ILE A 186 -10.93 -0.21 -8.79
CA ILE A 186 -9.55 -0.03 -9.25
C ILE A 186 -9.15 1.44 -9.21
N SER A 187 -8.04 1.77 -8.55
CA SER A 187 -7.37 3.07 -8.65
C SER A 187 -6.33 3.02 -9.76
N THR A 188 -6.58 3.73 -10.86
CA THR A 188 -5.71 3.73 -12.03
C THR A 188 -5.77 5.04 -12.81
N GLU A 189 -4.75 5.33 -13.61
CA GLU A 189 -4.77 6.42 -14.57
C GLU A 189 -5.61 6.05 -15.79
N MET A 190 -6.42 6.98 -16.27
CA MET A 190 -7.25 6.81 -17.45
C MET A 190 -7.07 7.99 -18.41
N LYS A 191 -7.13 7.69 -19.72
CA LYS A 191 -7.08 8.74 -20.75
C LYS A 191 -8.17 9.79 -20.51
N GLY A 192 -7.80 11.06 -20.62
CA GLY A 192 -8.71 12.19 -20.40
C GLY A 192 -8.78 12.68 -18.95
N TYR A 193 -8.08 12.02 -18.03
CA TYR A 193 -8.05 12.36 -16.62
C TYR A 193 -6.62 12.68 -16.16
N VAL A 194 -6.50 13.49 -15.11
CA VAL A 194 -5.24 13.77 -14.43
C VAL A 194 -5.18 12.99 -13.11
N GLY A 195 -4.10 12.20 -12.93
CA GLY A 195 -3.93 11.31 -11.80
C GLY A 195 -4.88 10.10 -11.81
N ASN A 196 -4.82 9.30 -10.76
CA ASN A 196 -5.66 8.11 -10.65
C ASN A 196 -7.10 8.49 -10.33
N ILE A 197 -8.04 7.77 -10.92
CA ILE A 197 -9.47 7.81 -10.65
C ILE A 197 -9.98 6.44 -10.21
N LEU A 198 -11.21 6.35 -9.72
CA LEU A 198 -11.89 5.09 -9.48
C LEU A 198 -12.47 4.55 -10.78
N VAL A 199 -12.15 3.31 -11.12
CA VAL A 199 -12.79 2.56 -12.19
C VAL A 199 -13.36 1.28 -11.60
N ILE A 200 -14.65 1.02 -11.81
CA ILE A 200 -15.35 -0.15 -11.28
C ILE A 200 -15.53 -1.19 -12.39
N TYR A 201 -15.03 -2.39 -12.13
CA TYR A 201 -15.14 -3.53 -13.06
C TYR A 201 -16.07 -4.61 -12.49
N ASP A 202 -16.93 -5.17 -13.33
CA ASP A 202 -17.72 -6.37 -13.04
C ASP A 202 -16.88 -7.62 -13.34
N LEU A 203 -16.71 -8.50 -12.37
CA LEU A 203 -15.89 -9.70 -12.41
C LEU A 203 -16.71 -11.00 -12.60
N ARG A 204 -18.00 -10.93 -12.92
CA ARG A 204 -18.82 -12.13 -13.16
C ARG A 204 -18.24 -13.04 -14.25
N ASP A 205 -17.60 -12.47 -15.26
CA ASP A 205 -16.73 -13.20 -16.18
C ASP A 205 -15.27 -12.76 -15.92
N PRO A 206 -14.52 -13.50 -15.10
CA PRO A 206 -13.16 -13.09 -14.74
C PRO A 206 -12.18 -13.16 -15.92
N GLN A 207 -12.54 -13.82 -17.02
CA GLN A 207 -11.76 -13.79 -18.26
C GLN A 207 -11.93 -12.48 -19.03
N ARG A 208 -13.02 -11.76 -18.82
CA ARG A 208 -13.39 -10.50 -19.49
C ARG A 208 -13.95 -9.49 -18.51
N PRO A 209 -13.14 -8.95 -17.58
CA PRO A 209 -13.58 -7.90 -16.68
C PRO A 209 -14.19 -6.73 -17.44
N ALA A 210 -15.43 -6.36 -17.10
CA ALA A 210 -16.16 -5.32 -17.80
C ALA A 210 -16.18 -4.03 -16.99
N GLU A 211 -15.63 -2.95 -17.53
CA GLU A 211 -15.79 -1.62 -16.94
C GLU A 211 -17.28 -1.24 -16.94
N ILE A 212 -17.79 -0.82 -15.77
CA ILE A 212 -19.20 -0.44 -15.61
C ILE A 212 -19.40 1.01 -15.23
N SER A 213 -18.44 1.63 -14.55
CA SER A 213 -18.52 3.04 -14.15
C SER A 213 -17.17 3.60 -13.73
N ARG A 214 -17.11 4.94 -13.62
CA ARG A 214 -15.99 5.71 -13.12
C ARG A 214 -16.45 6.72 -12.10
N TRP A 215 -15.58 7.04 -11.15
CA TRP A 215 -15.71 8.22 -10.31
C TRP A 215 -14.36 8.94 -10.20
N TRP A 216 -14.40 10.25 -10.15
CA TRP A 216 -13.24 11.12 -10.05
C TRP A 216 -13.57 12.36 -9.21
N MET A 217 -12.57 12.99 -8.65
CA MET A 217 -12.71 14.27 -7.96
C MET A 217 -12.90 15.41 -8.98
N PRO A 218 -13.69 16.44 -8.66
CA PRO A 218 -13.80 17.64 -9.49
C PRO A 218 -12.43 18.20 -9.89
N GLY A 219 -12.25 18.49 -11.16
CA GLY A 219 -11.00 18.98 -11.74
C GLY A 219 -10.10 17.90 -12.34
N GLN A 220 -10.42 16.61 -12.20
CA GLN A 220 -9.61 15.56 -12.81
C GLN A 220 -9.97 15.24 -14.27
N HIS A 221 -11.22 15.48 -14.73
CA HIS A 221 -11.65 15.13 -16.08
C HIS A 221 -11.33 16.24 -17.08
N ILE A 222 -10.05 16.36 -17.45
CA ILE A 222 -9.54 17.43 -18.30
C ILE A 222 -10.06 17.36 -19.75
N GLU A 223 -10.37 16.18 -20.27
CA GLU A 223 -10.95 16.00 -21.61
C GLU A 223 -12.40 16.53 -21.66
N ALA A 224 -13.12 16.55 -20.56
CA ALA A 224 -14.43 17.17 -20.43
C ALA A 224 -14.37 18.70 -20.13
N GLY A 225 -13.17 19.29 -20.10
CA GLY A 225 -12.96 20.72 -19.87
C GLY A 225 -12.83 21.09 -18.39
N GLU A 226 -12.77 20.11 -17.47
CA GLU A 226 -12.46 20.41 -16.08
C GLU A 226 -11.02 20.93 -15.94
N THR A 227 -10.80 21.81 -14.97
CA THR A 227 -9.49 22.37 -14.66
C THR A 227 -9.11 22.00 -13.23
N PRO A 228 -7.92 21.38 -13.00
CA PRO A 228 -7.43 21.14 -11.65
C PRO A 228 -7.34 22.42 -10.83
N THR A 229 -7.86 22.38 -9.59
CA THR A 229 -7.81 23.50 -8.66
C THR A 229 -6.58 23.46 -7.74
N TRP A 230 -5.66 22.54 -7.97
CA TRP A 230 -4.45 22.32 -7.20
C TRP A 230 -3.20 22.43 -8.08
N SER A 231 -2.08 22.77 -7.46
CA SER A 231 -0.75 22.74 -8.09
C SER A 231 0.29 22.27 -7.08
N GLY A 232 1.31 21.55 -7.56
CA GLY A 232 2.46 21.11 -6.75
C GLY A 232 2.17 20.02 -5.71
N ARG A 233 0.92 19.55 -5.60
CA ARG A 233 0.52 18.46 -4.70
C ARG A 233 -0.20 17.38 -5.48
N ARG A 234 -0.05 16.12 -5.06
CA ARG A 234 -0.66 14.96 -5.73
C ARG A 234 -2.11 14.79 -5.27
N HIS A 235 -3.06 15.33 -6.02
CA HIS A 235 -4.48 15.07 -5.87
C HIS A 235 -4.85 13.92 -6.81
N ARG A 236 -4.97 12.72 -6.28
CA ARG A 236 -5.33 11.52 -7.03
C ARG A 236 -5.97 10.52 -6.09
N LEU A 237 -6.83 9.66 -6.61
CA LEU A 237 -7.31 8.53 -5.84
C LEU A 237 -6.13 7.64 -5.48
N HIS A 238 -5.98 7.36 -4.19
CA HIS A 238 -5.07 6.31 -3.76
C HIS A 238 -5.83 4.98 -3.67
N HIS A 239 -6.98 4.97 -2.98
CA HIS A 239 -7.67 3.75 -2.63
C HIS A 239 -9.14 4.05 -2.28
N ALA A 240 -10.07 3.22 -2.75
CA ALA A 240 -11.47 3.31 -2.40
C ALA A 240 -11.96 1.96 -1.87
N LEU A 241 -12.52 1.97 -0.67
CA LEU A 241 -13.03 0.80 0.04
C LEU A 241 -14.55 0.83 0.10
N ARG A 242 -15.20 -0.28 -0.24
CA ARG A 242 -16.65 -0.37 -0.22
C ARG A 242 -17.19 -0.83 1.13
N PHE A 243 -18.17 -0.09 1.68
CA PHE A 243 -18.95 -0.40 2.87
C PHE A 243 -20.44 -0.23 2.56
N GLY A 244 -21.09 -1.31 2.18
CA GLY A 244 -22.48 -1.28 1.75
C GLY A 244 -22.68 -0.45 0.47
N ASN A 245 -23.45 0.62 0.57
CA ASN A 245 -23.73 1.54 -0.54
C ASN A 245 -22.80 2.75 -0.59
N GLU A 246 -21.75 2.76 0.19
CA GLU A 246 -20.75 3.82 0.20
C GLU A 246 -19.36 3.29 -0.16
N MET A 247 -18.60 4.13 -0.85
CA MET A 247 -17.16 3.98 -0.96
C MET A 247 -16.45 5.09 -0.20
N TRP A 248 -15.47 4.69 0.57
CA TRP A 248 -14.58 5.59 1.31
C TRP A 248 -13.27 5.68 0.55
N ALA A 249 -13.06 6.83 -0.09
CA ALA A 249 -11.99 7.04 -1.05
C ALA A 249 -10.91 7.96 -0.47
N SER A 250 -9.73 7.42 -0.18
CA SER A 250 -8.55 8.21 0.15
C SER A 250 -7.96 8.82 -1.13
N CYS A 251 -7.70 10.11 -1.11
CA CYS A 251 -7.36 10.89 -2.30
C CYS A 251 -6.02 11.63 -2.17
N TRP A 252 -5.06 11.00 -1.49
CA TRP A 252 -3.72 11.52 -1.32
C TRP A 252 -3.75 12.91 -0.66
N HIS A 253 -3.14 13.97 -1.26
CA HIS A 253 -3.18 15.33 -0.71
C HIS A 253 -4.53 16.06 -0.88
N ALA A 254 -5.55 15.38 -1.40
CA ALA A 254 -6.94 15.87 -1.40
C ALA A 254 -7.77 15.34 -0.22
N GLY A 255 -7.13 14.68 0.77
CA GLY A 255 -7.83 14.09 1.91
C GLY A 255 -8.65 12.87 1.50
N PHE A 256 -9.93 12.84 1.86
CA PHE A 256 -10.81 11.73 1.50
C PHE A 256 -12.19 12.19 1.01
N TRP A 257 -12.86 11.29 0.30
CA TRP A 257 -14.23 11.45 -0.18
C TRP A 257 -15.12 10.29 0.28
N VAL A 258 -16.39 10.58 0.51
CA VAL A 258 -17.45 9.58 0.61
C VAL A 258 -18.23 9.61 -0.69
N VAL A 259 -18.39 8.45 -1.31
CA VAL A 259 -19.03 8.28 -2.61
C VAL A 259 -20.21 7.32 -2.46
N ASP A 260 -21.42 7.75 -2.85
CA ASP A 260 -22.60 6.91 -2.93
C ASP A 260 -22.49 5.98 -4.15
N VAL A 261 -22.58 4.69 -3.90
CA VAL A 261 -22.62 3.61 -4.90
C VAL A 261 -23.87 2.74 -4.77
N SER A 262 -24.97 3.32 -4.25
CA SER A 262 -26.28 2.65 -4.24
C SER A 262 -26.71 2.23 -5.65
N ASP A 263 -26.45 3.08 -6.65
CA ASP A 263 -26.34 2.67 -8.05
C ASP A 263 -24.86 2.63 -8.46
N ILE A 264 -24.32 1.42 -8.53
CA ILE A 264 -22.91 1.20 -8.87
C ILE A 264 -22.54 1.69 -10.28
N ARG A 265 -23.53 1.94 -11.15
CA ARG A 265 -23.31 2.44 -12.50
C ARG A 265 -23.17 3.96 -12.57
N THR A 266 -23.61 4.65 -11.52
CA THR A 266 -23.59 6.12 -11.42
C THR A 266 -23.08 6.59 -10.06
N PRO A 267 -21.81 6.28 -9.71
CA PRO A 267 -21.23 6.70 -8.41
C PRO A 267 -21.24 8.21 -8.27
N LYS A 268 -21.59 8.71 -7.07
CA LYS A 268 -21.73 10.14 -6.79
C LYS A 268 -20.96 10.53 -5.53
N GLY A 269 -20.15 11.58 -5.60
CA GLY A 269 -19.53 12.18 -4.42
C GLY A 269 -20.61 12.74 -3.49
N VAL A 270 -20.59 12.34 -2.21
CA VAL A 270 -21.52 12.79 -1.17
C VAL A 270 -20.88 13.90 -0.35
N GLY A 271 -19.63 13.72 0.07
CA GLY A 271 -18.88 14.69 0.85
C GLY A 271 -17.40 14.36 0.89
N SER A 272 -16.63 15.30 1.42
CA SER A 272 -15.19 15.16 1.51
C SER A 272 -14.64 15.95 2.70
N TYR A 273 -13.45 15.56 3.14
CA TYR A 273 -12.67 16.35 4.07
C TYR A 273 -11.21 16.36 3.65
N ASN A 274 -10.61 17.54 3.48
CA ASN A 274 -9.20 17.70 3.20
C ASN A 274 -8.51 18.44 4.36
N TYR A 275 -7.50 17.83 4.93
CA TYR A 275 -6.66 18.36 6.00
C TYR A 275 -5.23 18.70 5.56
N HIS A 276 -4.97 18.74 4.26
CA HIS A 276 -3.69 19.12 3.68
C HIS A 276 -3.72 20.52 3.04
N PRO A 277 -3.00 21.54 3.54
CA PRO A 277 -2.22 21.62 4.78
C PRO A 277 -3.11 21.71 6.02
N PRO A 278 -2.59 21.62 7.28
CA PRO A 278 -1.17 21.69 7.63
C PRO A 278 -0.43 20.35 7.61
N PHE A 279 -1.15 19.21 7.57
CA PHE A 279 -0.51 17.90 7.53
C PHE A 279 0.13 17.70 6.15
N VAL A 280 1.40 17.28 6.15
CA VAL A 280 2.21 17.18 4.92
C VAL A 280 2.17 15.79 4.31
N GLU A 281 2.00 14.76 5.15
CA GLU A 281 1.95 13.37 4.70
C GLU A 281 0.57 13.05 4.11
N PRO A 282 0.49 12.34 2.98
CA PRO A 282 -0.76 12.16 2.24
C PRO A 282 -1.71 11.15 2.90
N THR A 283 -3.01 11.35 2.72
CA THR A 283 -4.05 10.40 3.13
C THR A 283 -3.92 9.08 2.37
N HIS A 284 -3.64 7.99 3.10
CA HIS A 284 -3.42 6.67 2.53
C HIS A 284 -4.71 5.82 2.48
N THR A 285 -5.42 5.72 3.59
CA THR A 285 -6.62 4.88 3.70
C THR A 285 -7.65 5.53 4.63
N VAL A 286 -8.94 5.38 4.31
CA VAL A 286 -10.06 5.85 5.13
C VAL A 286 -11.14 4.76 5.23
N VAL A 287 -11.70 4.56 6.42
CA VAL A 287 -12.77 3.58 6.68
C VAL A 287 -13.77 4.12 7.70
N PRO A 288 -15.06 3.77 7.60
CA PRO A 288 -16.00 3.94 8.70
C PRO A 288 -15.80 2.85 9.75
N VAL A 289 -15.92 3.19 11.02
CA VAL A 289 -16.01 2.20 12.10
C VAL A 289 -17.35 1.47 12.00
N SER A 290 -17.36 0.16 12.17
CA SER A 290 -18.53 -0.69 11.93
C SER A 290 -19.70 -0.42 12.88
N GLN A 291 -19.46 0.20 14.03
CA GLN A 291 -20.47 0.52 15.05
C GLN A 291 -20.46 2.00 15.41
N GLN A 292 -21.59 2.50 15.89
CA GLN A 292 -21.63 3.85 16.45
C GLN A 292 -20.94 3.89 17.82
N ILE A 293 -20.22 4.98 18.07
CA ILE A 293 -19.54 5.25 19.33
C ILE A 293 -20.13 6.54 19.92
N GLY A 294 -20.73 6.45 21.11
CA GLY A 294 -21.39 7.59 21.74
C GLY A 294 -22.51 8.21 20.90
N GLY A 295 -23.22 7.40 20.11
CA GLY A 295 -24.29 7.84 19.20
C GLY A 295 -23.78 8.51 17.91
N ARG A 296 -22.47 8.51 17.66
CA ARG A 296 -21.84 9.07 16.44
C ARG A 296 -21.36 7.96 15.52
N ARG A 297 -21.47 8.17 14.24
CA ARG A 297 -20.76 7.39 13.24
C ARG A 297 -19.33 7.91 13.15
N ILE A 298 -18.36 7.06 13.45
CA ILE A 298 -16.94 7.43 13.43
C ILE A 298 -16.31 6.94 12.13
N ALA A 299 -15.41 7.73 11.57
CA ALA A 299 -14.51 7.32 10.50
C ALA A 299 -13.06 7.54 10.93
N LEU A 300 -12.19 6.68 10.42
CA LEU A 300 -10.75 6.75 10.64
C LEU A 300 -10.06 6.98 9.30
N SER A 301 -9.07 7.86 9.30
CA SER A 301 -8.17 8.05 8.17
C SER A 301 -6.74 7.91 8.66
N ILE A 302 -5.87 7.27 7.88
CA ILE A 302 -4.46 7.16 8.18
C ILE A 302 -3.64 7.73 7.02
N ASP A 303 -2.58 8.45 7.36
CA ASP A 303 -1.62 8.99 6.40
C ASP A 303 -0.51 7.99 6.10
N GLU A 304 0.22 8.18 5.01
CA GLU A 304 1.47 7.47 4.72
C GLU A 304 2.65 8.44 4.86
N GLU A 305 3.65 8.10 5.68
CA GLU A 305 4.94 8.76 5.58
C GLU A 305 5.59 8.37 4.26
N ASP A 306 5.42 9.23 3.25
CA ASP A 306 5.66 8.88 1.84
C ASP A 306 7.16 8.73 1.52
N GLU A 307 8.03 9.47 2.21
CA GLU A 307 9.46 9.51 1.91
C GLU A 307 10.34 9.12 3.11
N ALA A 308 11.44 8.43 2.80
CA ALA A 308 12.55 8.25 3.72
C ALA A 308 13.48 9.46 3.64
N HIS A 309 13.95 9.95 4.78
CA HIS A 309 14.75 11.16 4.88
C HIS A 309 16.23 10.88 5.14
N SER A 310 17.08 11.76 4.65
CA SER A 310 18.49 11.84 5.05
C SER A 310 18.63 12.36 6.49
N ALA A 311 19.82 12.26 7.09
CA ALA A 311 20.07 12.78 8.44
C ALA A 311 19.77 14.28 8.55
N ASP A 312 20.16 15.07 7.55
CA ASP A 312 19.93 16.52 7.52
C ASP A 312 18.45 16.87 7.41
N GLU A 313 17.68 16.12 6.60
CA GLU A 313 16.23 16.30 6.46
C GLU A 313 15.49 15.91 7.74
N ILE A 314 15.89 14.84 8.43
CA ILE A 314 15.34 14.45 9.73
C ILE A 314 15.54 15.59 10.75
N GLU A 315 16.73 16.19 10.80
CA GLU A 315 17.00 17.31 11.69
C GLU A 315 16.20 18.55 11.32
N ALA A 316 16.06 18.85 10.03
CA ALA A 316 15.25 19.98 9.54
C ALA A 316 13.73 19.78 9.80
N ARG A 317 13.29 18.55 9.96
CA ARG A 317 11.88 18.20 10.27
C ARG A 317 11.59 18.12 11.78
N ARG A 318 12.56 18.35 12.63
CA ARG A 318 12.39 18.28 14.09
C ARG A 318 11.18 19.11 14.53
N GLY A 319 10.26 18.48 15.28
CA GLY A 319 9.03 19.10 15.77
C GLY A 319 7.93 19.26 14.72
N ARG A 320 8.07 18.69 13.52
CA ARG A 320 6.97 18.54 12.56
C ARG A 320 6.23 17.21 12.80
N PRO A 321 4.93 17.16 12.59
CA PRO A 321 4.18 15.92 12.73
C PRO A 321 4.63 14.89 11.69
N HIS A 322 4.69 13.64 12.11
CA HIS A 322 4.78 12.48 11.24
C HIS A 322 3.40 12.09 10.70
N ALA A 323 3.36 11.15 9.74
CA ALA A 323 2.12 10.54 9.33
C ALA A 323 1.42 9.91 10.54
N CYS A 324 0.10 10.13 10.66
CA CYS A 324 -0.67 9.74 11.85
C CYS A 324 -2.06 9.21 11.50
N LEU A 325 -2.80 8.79 12.52
CA LEU A 325 -4.20 8.35 12.43
C LEU A 325 -5.10 9.52 12.83
N HIS A 326 -6.11 9.81 12.02
CA HIS A 326 -7.13 10.83 12.27
C HIS A 326 -8.48 10.18 12.57
N VAL A 327 -9.23 10.77 13.51
CA VAL A 327 -10.58 10.35 13.90
C VAL A 327 -11.58 11.44 13.51
N PHE A 328 -12.67 11.03 12.86
CA PHE A 328 -13.72 11.93 12.38
C PHE A 328 -15.09 11.52 12.88
N ASP A 329 -15.95 12.50 13.16
CA ASP A 329 -17.41 12.33 13.20
C ASP A 329 -17.92 12.38 11.75
N ALA A 330 -18.41 11.24 11.28
CA ALA A 330 -19.00 11.06 9.96
C ALA A 330 -20.49 10.72 10.04
N SER A 331 -21.17 11.18 11.11
CA SER A 331 -22.63 11.06 11.27
C SER A 331 -23.37 11.71 10.11
N ASP A 332 -22.82 12.82 9.58
CA ASP A 332 -23.17 13.38 8.27
C ASP A 332 -22.03 13.08 7.29
N PRO A 333 -22.18 12.10 6.39
CA PRO A 333 -21.14 11.78 5.42
C PRO A 333 -20.88 12.89 4.40
N GLY A 334 -21.83 13.82 4.26
CA GLY A 334 -21.67 15.03 3.42
C GLY A 334 -20.77 16.11 4.05
N ALA A 335 -20.57 16.07 5.39
CA ALA A 335 -19.80 17.05 6.13
C ALA A 335 -19.02 16.40 7.30
N PRO A 336 -18.05 15.50 7.05
CA PRO A 336 -17.24 14.89 8.10
C PRO A 336 -16.50 15.94 8.92
N LYS A 337 -16.37 15.72 10.23
CA LYS A 337 -15.74 16.67 11.17
C LYS A 337 -14.58 16.01 11.91
N PRO A 338 -13.38 16.62 11.98
CA PRO A 338 -12.28 16.07 12.75
C PRO A 338 -12.61 16.09 14.25
N LEU A 339 -12.25 15.03 14.96
CA LEU A 339 -12.41 14.88 16.40
C LEU A 339 -11.07 14.84 17.13
N ALA A 340 -10.18 13.96 16.70
CA ALA A 340 -8.89 13.71 17.33
C ALA A 340 -7.88 13.18 16.30
N LEU A 341 -6.64 13.08 16.73
CA LEU A 341 -5.58 12.35 16.03
C LEU A 341 -4.82 11.47 17.02
N PHE A 342 -4.19 10.42 16.49
CA PHE A 342 -3.23 9.60 17.22
C PHE A 342 -1.90 9.61 16.45
N GLU A 343 -0.87 10.15 17.07
CA GLU A 343 0.49 10.26 16.55
C GLU A 343 1.45 9.52 17.49
N LEU A 344 2.48 8.87 16.92
CA LEU A 344 3.58 8.35 17.70
C LEU A 344 4.62 9.43 17.95
N SER A 345 5.06 9.52 19.18
CA SER A 345 6.26 10.29 19.53
C SER A 345 7.52 9.63 18.95
N GLU A 346 8.51 10.41 18.57
CA GLU A 346 9.83 9.90 18.21
C GLU A 346 10.48 9.05 19.34
N LEU A 347 9.98 9.17 20.57
CA LEU A 347 10.44 8.36 21.72
C LEU A 347 9.81 6.95 21.77
N ASP A 348 8.75 6.71 20.98
CA ASP A 348 8.02 5.44 20.97
C ASP A 348 8.68 4.36 20.10
N SER A 349 9.77 4.69 19.41
CA SER A 349 10.60 3.74 18.66
C SER A 349 12.05 4.17 18.60
N PRO A 350 12.99 3.24 18.76
CA PRO A 350 14.42 3.55 18.60
C PRO A 350 14.81 3.86 17.14
N TRP A 351 13.92 3.63 16.19
CA TRP A 351 14.17 3.84 14.77
C TRP A 351 13.49 5.08 14.20
N SER A 352 12.89 5.92 15.04
CA SER A 352 12.15 7.12 14.62
C SER A 352 12.98 8.12 13.82
N ARG A 353 14.27 8.19 14.09
CA ARG A 353 15.23 9.12 13.46
C ARG A 353 16.31 8.41 12.65
N THR A 354 15.97 7.29 12.03
CA THR A 354 16.93 6.47 11.27
C THR A 354 17.01 6.96 9.82
N PRO A 355 18.18 7.49 9.37
CA PRO A 355 18.35 7.94 8.00
C PRO A 355 18.12 6.82 6.98
N GLY A 356 17.42 7.14 5.89
CA GLY A 356 17.07 6.19 4.82
C GLY A 356 15.95 5.23 5.17
N ALA A 357 15.28 5.41 6.33
CA ALA A 357 14.09 4.68 6.74
C ALA A 357 12.92 5.65 6.98
N ARG A 358 11.68 5.16 6.88
CA ARG A 358 10.46 5.88 7.26
C ARG A 358 10.06 5.46 8.67
N PHE A 359 9.45 6.38 9.42
CA PHE A 359 8.99 6.12 10.78
C PHE A 359 7.48 6.14 10.92
N GLY A 360 6.82 7.13 10.34
CA GLY A 360 5.42 7.46 10.51
C GLY A 360 4.42 6.37 10.09
N ALA A 361 3.15 6.69 10.19
CA ALA A 361 2.05 5.78 9.87
C ALA A 361 2.05 5.35 8.40
N HIS A 362 1.36 4.23 8.11
CA HIS A 362 1.13 3.78 6.74
C HIS A 362 -0.27 3.20 6.54
N GLN A 363 -0.65 2.18 7.31
CA GLN A 363 -1.87 1.43 7.04
C GLN A 363 -2.50 0.91 8.34
N PHE A 364 -3.79 0.65 8.30
CA PHE A 364 -4.50 -0.08 9.34
C PHE A 364 -5.30 -1.26 8.73
N CYS A 365 -5.76 -2.17 9.59
CA CYS A 365 -6.66 -3.24 9.17
C CYS A 365 -7.97 -2.63 8.65
N GLU A 366 -8.24 -2.80 7.36
CA GLU A 366 -9.35 -2.12 6.66
C GLU A 366 -10.72 -2.70 7.01
N ARG A 367 -10.77 -3.94 7.49
CA ARG A 367 -12.00 -4.63 7.91
C ARG A 367 -11.99 -4.76 9.42
N MET A 368 -12.34 -3.67 10.08
CA MET A 368 -12.37 -3.58 11.54
C MET A 368 -13.68 -4.09 12.10
N SER A 369 -13.62 -4.68 13.30
CA SER A 369 -14.78 -4.93 14.15
C SER A 369 -14.56 -4.26 15.51
N GLY A 370 -15.61 -3.62 16.07
CA GLY A 370 -15.50 -2.93 17.37
C GLY A 370 -14.69 -1.62 17.30
N THR A 371 -14.04 -1.29 18.41
CA THR A 371 -13.30 -0.03 18.60
C THR A 371 -11.78 -0.19 18.63
N ILE A 372 -11.28 -1.41 18.40
CA ILE A 372 -9.84 -1.68 18.43
C ILE A 372 -9.28 -1.59 17.01
N VAL A 373 -8.35 -0.66 16.81
CA VAL A 373 -7.66 -0.40 15.55
C VAL A 373 -6.30 -1.07 15.59
N HIS A 374 -6.03 -1.93 14.62
CA HIS A 374 -4.70 -2.48 14.38
C HIS A 374 -4.08 -1.71 13.23
N ALA A 375 -3.06 -0.92 13.51
CA ALA A 375 -2.42 -0.06 12.51
C ALA A 375 -0.91 -0.23 12.54
N VAL A 376 -0.26 0.04 11.42
CA VAL A 376 1.18 -0.08 11.27
C VAL A 376 1.82 1.26 10.94
N TRP A 377 2.93 1.50 11.62
CA TRP A 377 3.91 2.54 11.35
C TRP A 377 5.17 1.87 10.79
N PHE A 378 5.82 2.49 9.84
CA PHE A 378 7.03 1.89 9.26
C PHE A 378 8.06 1.48 10.32
N GLY A 379 8.86 2.40 10.81
CA GLY A 379 9.81 2.16 11.90
C GLY A 379 9.15 2.07 13.28
N GLY A 380 7.89 2.44 13.38
CA GLY A 380 7.07 2.35 14.58
C GLY A 380 6.42 0.97 14.81
N GLY A 381 6.39 0.09 13.81
CA GLY A 381 5.80 -1.25 13.90
C GLY A 381 4.27 -1.26 14.00
N LEU A 382 3.71 -2.39 14.46
CA LEU A 382 2.28 -2.53 14.77
C LEU A 382 1.92 -1.74 16.02
N ARG A 383 0.79 -1.02 15.96
CA ARG A 383 0.14 -0.37 17.10
C ARG A 383 -1.30 -0.86 17.20
N ILE A 384 -1.73 -1.16 18.41
CA ILE A 384 -3.11 -1.52 18.75
C ILE A 384 -3.68 -0.35 19.52
N ILE A 385 -4.71 0.29 18.96
CA ILE A 385 -5.25 1.57 19.41
C ILE A 385 -6.73 1.38 19.76
N ASP A 386 -7.13 1.77 20.96
CA ASP A 386 -8.52 1.81 21.40
C ASP A 386 -9.11 3.18 21.07
N VAL A 387 -10.18 3.20 20.28
CA VAL A 387 -10.95 4.39 19.91
C VAL A 387 -12.36 4.39 20.53
N ALA A 388 -12.57 3.63 21.61
CA ALA A 388 -13.84 3.63 22.34
C ALA A 388 -14.23 5.02 22.85
N ASP A 389 -13.24 5.86 23.20
CA ASP A 389 -13.39 7.30 23.28
C ASP A 389 -12.78 7.94 22.02
N PRO A 390 -13.60 8.36 21.03
CA PRO A 390 -13.10 8.90 19.78
C PRO A 390 -12.43 10.28 19.92
N LEU A 391 -12.53 10.92 21.08
CA LEU A 391 -11.85 12.18 21.39
C LEU A 391 -10.47 11.94 22.03
N SER A 392 -10.20 10.72 22.48
CA SER A 392 -8.95 10.37 23.17
C SER A 392 -8.48 8.97 22.80
N PRO A 393 -8.10 8.74 21.51
CA PRO A 393 -7.57 7.45 21.09
C PRO A 393 -6.28 7.11 21.86
N ARG A 394 -6.12 5.85 22.27
CA ARG A 394 -4.97 5.45 23.10
C ARG A 394 -4.38 4.12 22.69
N GLU A 395 -3.07 4.00 22.70
CA GLU A 395 -2.37 2.75 22.46
C GLU A 395 -2.57 1.78 23.65
N ILE A 396 -2.96 0.55 23.34
CA ILE A 396 -3.13 -0.53 24.30
C ILE A 396 -2.14 -1.69 24.08
N GLY A 397 -1.44 -1.71 22.96
CA GLY A 397 -0.40 -2.69 22.66
C GLY A 397 0.43 -2.33 21.44
N HIS A 398 1.62 -2.90 21.34
CA HIS A 398 2.48 -2.74 20.16
C HIS A 398 3.41 -3.93 19.92
N PHE A 399 3.90 -4.04 18.69
CA PHE A 399 4.94 -4.96 18.29
C PHE A 399 5.81 -4.33 17.21
N ILE A 400 7.12 -4.16 17.52
CA ILE A 400 8.08 -3.56 16.59
C ILE A 400 9.13 -4.64 16.26
N PRO A 401 9.21 -5.11 15.00
CA PRO A 401 10.23 -6.07 14.58
C PRO A 401 11.64 -5.51 14.73
N GLN A 402 12.62 -6.38 14.88
CA GLN A 402 14.03 -5.97 14.80
C GLN A 402 14.47 -5.88 13.33
N PRO A 403 15.33 -4.92 12.97
CA PRO A 403 15.93 -4.86 11.65
C PRO A 403 16.72 -6.13 11.33
N VAL A 404 16.76 -6.51 10.04
CA VAL A 404 17.47 -7.71 9.56
C VAL A 404 18.38 -7.39 8.39
N GLY A 405 19.40 -8.22 8.16
CA GLY A 405 20.22 -8.17 6.95
C GLY A 405 20.94 -6.83 6.72
N GLY A 406 21.37 -6.13 7.78
CA GLY A 406 22.04 -4.83 7.69
C GLY A 406 21.10 -3.66 7.30
N ARG A 407 19.80 -3.86 7.34
CA ARG A 407 18.81 -2.79 7.13
C ARG A 407 18.80 -1.83 8.34
N PRO A 408 18.62 -0.52 8.10
CA PRO A 408 18.77 0.47 9.17
C PRO A 408 17.61 0.44 10.18
N ALA A 409 16.41 0.04 9.77
CA ALA A 409 15.19 -0.02 10.59
C ALA A 409 14.20 -1.05 10.03
N PRO A 410 13.22 -1.55 10.81
CA PRO A 410 12.06 -2.24 10.24
C PRO A 410 11.24 -1.28 9.38
N GLN A 411 10.45 -1.82 8.46
CA GLN A 411 9.51 -1.06 7.63
C GLN A 411 8.19 -1.81 7.56
N THR A 412 7.51 -1.89 8.70
CA THR A 412 6.22 -2.58 8.83
C THR A 412 5.19 -1.91 7.93
N ASN A 413 4.59 -2.68 7.02
CA ASN A 413 3.90 -2.12 5.87
C ASN A 413 2.39 -2.33 5.85
N ASP A 414 1.91 -3.48 6.29
CA ASP A 414 0.47 -3.79 6.26
C ASP A 414 0.09 -4.75 7.38
N VAL A 415 -1.22 -4.81 7.68
CA VAL A 415 -1.80 -5.62 8.74
C VAL A 415 -3.15 -6.17 8.34
N ALA A 416 -3.39 -7.44 8.66
CA ALA A 416 -4.69 -8.09 8.55
C ALA A 416 -5.01 -8.89 9.82
N LEU A 417 -6.30 -9.12 10.06
CA LEU A 417 -6.80 -9.97 11.14
C LEU A 417 -7.61 -11.12 10.57
N ASP A 418 -7.52 -12.29 11.18
CA ASP A 418 -8.42 -13.39 10.89
C ASP A 418 -9.57 -13.48 11.91
N ASP A 419 -10.51 -14.41 11.66
CA ASP A 419 -11.68 -14.63 12.51
C ASP A 419 -11.33 -15.17 13.91
N ARG A 420 -10.09 -15.65 14.11
CA ARG A 420 -9.56 -16.07 15.41
C ARG A 420 -9.03 -14.89 16.24
N GLY A 421 -8.98 -13.69 15.66
CA GLY A 421 -8.36 -12.50 16.24
C GLY A 421 -6.83 -12.49 16.16
N LEU A 422 -6.23 -13.39 15.38
CA LEU A 422 -4.79 -13.38 15.13
C LEU A 422 -4.44 -12.25 14.17
N ILE A 423 -3.30 -11.61 14.43
CA ILE A 423 -2.82 -10.46 13.71
C ILE A 423 -1.70 -10.92 12.79
N TYR A 424 -1.77 -10.51 11.53
CA TYR A 424 -0.77 -10.79 10.50
C TYR A 424 -0.19 -9.48 10.03
N ILE A 425 1.11 -9.30 10.22
CA ILE A 425 1.82 -8.14 9.70
C ILE A 425 2.86 -8.54 8.65
N VAL A 426 3.08 -7.65 7.71
CA VAL A 426 4.16 -7.74 6.75
C VAL A 426 5.09 -6.55 6.88
N ASP A 427 6.38 -6.82 6.77
CA ASP A 427 7.43 -5.81 6.79
C ASP A 427 8.25 -5.93 5.49
N ARG A 428 8.61 -4.79 4.90
CA ARG A 428 9.32 -4.76 3.61
C ARG A 428 10.67 -5.47 3.64
N TRP A 429 11.27 -5.58 4.81
CA TRP A 429 12.62 -6.12 4.99
C TRP A 429 12.67 -7.31 5.93
N VAL A 430 11.83 -7.32 6.97
CA VAL A 430 11.84 -8.38 8.00
C VAL A 430 11.04 -9.60 7.57
N GLY A 431 9.91 -9.41 6.87
CA GLY A 431 9.11 -10.50 6.38
C GLY A 431 7.67 -10.52 6.90
N PHE A 432 7.19 -11.69 7.30
CA PHE A 432 5.81 -11.95 7.69
C PHE A 432 5.76 -12.48 9.12
N ASP A 433 4.97 -11.87 9.97
CA ASP A 433 4.76 -12.29 11.36
C ASP A 433 3.30 -12.62 11.64
N VAL A 434 3.08 -13.70 12.40
CA VAL A 434 1.80 -14.06 13.01
C VAL A 434 1.86 -13.70 14.48
N LEU A 435 0.94 -12.86 14.94
CA LEU A 435 0.95 -12.26 16.26
C LEU A 435 -0.39 -12.54 17.00
N GLU A 436 -0.32 -12.51 18.31
CA GLU A 436 -1.47 -12.61 19.20
C GLU A 436 -1.48 -11.41 20.15
N PHE A 437 -2.63 -10.75 20.27
CA PHE A 437 -2.86 -9.72 21.28
C PHE A 437 -3.27 -10.38 22.59
N ALA A 438 -2.62 -10.02 23.68
CA ALA A 438 -2.80 -10.61 25.00
C ALA A 438 -3.37 -9.61 26.04
N GLY A 439 -4.02 -8.55 25.52
CA GLY A 439 -4.61 -7.50 26.36
C GLY A 439 -6.12 -7.65 26.57
#